data_d912a24a18a76c2aca3be88c8c3bc0a2
#
_entry.id   d912a24a18a76c2aca3be88c8c3bc0a2
#
_cell.length_a   1.000
_cell.length_b   1.000
_cell.length_c   1.000
_cell.angle_alpha   90.00
_cell.angle_beta   90.00
_cell.angle_gamma   90.00
#
_symmetry.space_group_name_H-M   'P 1'
#
loop_
_entity.id
_entity.type
_entity.pdbx_description
1 polymer ?
#
loop_
_entity_poly.entity_id
_entity_poly.type
_entity_poly.pdbx_seq_one_letter_code
_entity_poly.pdbx_strand_id
1 'polypeptide(L)'
;MIALVKVFRNILSRRRVLRAGREYIQQKIQERGHVAMATFTVRGKNIEITPSLKDYVEKRVGKITKYFDEVEEISVLLTVSKGRHIVEVTVPIPGGVLLRGEEATMDMYTSIDLVVEKLERQIRKQKTRLAKRFRSGGFQTGARPQEGGGPRP
;
A
#
# COMPACT_ATOMS: atom_id res chain seq x y z
N MET A 1 -52.22 -12.50 13.58
CA MET A 1 -51.87 -11.18 13.00
C MET A 1 -50.60 -10.53 13.58
N ILE A 2 -50.28 -10.73 14.84
CA ILE A 2 -49.07 -10.12 15.47
C ILE A 2 -47.76 -10.74 14.95
N ALA A 3 -47.75 -12.03 14.60
CA ALA A 3 -46.55 -12.71 14.05
C ALA A 3 -46.14 -12.23 12.65
N LEU A 4 -47.10 -11.88 11.80
CA LEU A 4 -46.86 -11.37 10.45
C LEU A 4 -46.21 -9.97 10.46
N VAL A 5 -46.63 -9.12 11.37
CA VAL A 5 -46.09 -7.77 11.56
C VAL A 5 -44.67 -7.80 12.09
N LYS A 6 -44.32 -8.75 12.96
CA LYS A 6 -42.94 -8.95 13.45
C LYS A 6 -42.02 -9.45 12.34
N VAL A 7 -42.48 -10.37 11.51
CA VAL A 7 -41.72 -10.90 10.36
C VAL A 7 -41.49 -9.80 9.33
N PHE A 8 -42.51 -9.01 9.01
CA PHE A 8 -42.39 -7.88 8.08
C PHE A 8 -41.44 -6.79 8.56
N ARG A 9 -41.47 -6.49 9.88
CA ARG A 9 -40.60 -5.50 10.53
C ARG A 9 -39.16 -5.98 10.54
N ASN A 10 -38.92 -7.29 10.68
CA ASN A 10 -37.58 -7.89 10.65
C ASN A 10 -37.01 -7.95 9.23
N ILE A 11 -37.85 -8.16 8.21
CA ILE A 11 -37.46 -8.12 6.80
C ILE A 11 -37.12 -6.69 6.36
N LEU A 12 -37.88 -5.69 6.81
CA LEU A 12 -37.61 -4.29 6.53
C LEU A 12 -36.33 -3.79 7.20
N SER A 13 -36.03 -4.25 8.41
CA SER A 13 -34.75 -3.91 9.09
C SER A 13 -33.55 -4.57 8.40
N ARG A 14 -33.68 -5.82 7.94
CA ARG A 14 -32.62 -6.48 7.14
C ARG A 14 -32.39 -5.79 5.80
N ARG A 15 -33.44 -5.31 5.12
CA ARG A 15 -33.30 -4.55 3.88
C ARG A 15 -32.63 -3.20 4.10
N ARG A 16 -32.88 -2.50 5.21
CA ARG A 16 -32.17 -1.26 5.56
C ARG A 16 -30.70 -1.49 5.85
N VAL A 17 -30.37 -2.53 6.61
CA VAL A 17 -28.98 -2.89 6.90
C VAL A 17 -28.21 -3.28 5.64
N LEU A 18 -28.85 -4.05 4.75
CA LEU A 18 -28.23 -4.40 3.46
C LEU A 18 -28.08 -3.19 2.52
N ARG A 19 -29.00 -2.23 2.57
CA ARG A 19 -28.93 -1.00 1.80
C ARG A 19 -27.84 -0.07 2.31
N ALA A 20 -27.78 0.14 3.63
CA ALA A 20 -26.71 0.90 4.27
C ALA A 20 -25.33 0.28 4.07
N GLY A 21 -25.23 -1.05 4.13
CA GLY A 21 -23.99 -1.77 3.81
C GLY A 21 -23.58 -1.60 2.34
N ARG A 22 -24.54 -1.59 1.42
CA ARG A 22 -24.28 -1.38 0.00
C ARG A 22 -23.89 0.06 -0.30
N GLU A 23 -24.54 1.04 0.32
CA GLU A 23 -24.20 2.45 0.22
C GLU A 23 -22.83 2.74 0.82
N TYR A 24 -22.49 2.14 1.96
CA TYR A 24 -21.16 2.23 2.58
C TYR A 24 -20.08 1.64 1.67
N ILE A 25 -20.33 0.48 1.05
CA ILE A 25 -19.40 -0.14 0.12
C ILE A 25 -19.26 0.71 -1.15
N GLN A 26 -20.35 1.27 -1.68
CA GLN A 26 -20.32 2.17 -2.83
C GLN A 26 -19.59 3.48 -2.52
N GLN A 27 -19.83 4.06 -1.35
CA GLN A 27 -19.11 5.25 -0.89
C GLN A 27 -17.62 4.94 -0.71
N LYS A 28 -17.26 3.79 -0.14
CA LYS A 28 -15.88 3.34 0.01
C LYS A 28 -15.20 3.04 -1.34
N ILE A 29 -15.96 2.59 -2.34
CA ILE A 29 -15.49 2.42 -3.72
C ILE A 29 -15.34 3.79 -4.38
N GLN A 30 -16.24 4.73 -4.12
CA GLN A 30 -16.18 6.10 -4.63
C GLN A 30 -15.01 6.88 -4.00
N GLU A 31 -14.79 6.73 -2.69
CA GLU A 31 -13.62 7.26 -1.96
C GLU A 31 -12.32 6.58 -2.42
N ARG A 32 -12.37 5.30 -2.77
CA ARG A 32 -11.25 4.57 -3.42
C ARG A 32 -11.13 4.88 -4.91
N GLY A 33 -12.15 5.44 -5.54
CA GLY A 33 -12.09 5.99 -6.91
C GLY A 33 -11.24 7.26 -7.00
N HIS A 34 -10.96 7.90 -5.88
CA HIS A 34 -9.82 8.77 -5.62
C HIS A 34 -8.64 7.98 -5.01
N VAL A 35 -8.43 6.77 -5.47
CA VAL A 35 -7.07 6.24 -5.47
C VAL A 35 -6.32 7.23 -6.34
N ALA A 36 -5.52 8.09 -5.71
CA ALA A 36 -4.59 8.93 -6.42
C ALA A 36 -3.93 8.02 -7.43
N MET A 37 -4.28 8.20 -8.70
CA MET A 37 -3.75 7.33 -9.76
C MET A 37 -2.28 7.65 -9.76
N ALA A 38 -1.50 6.76 -9.12
CA ALA A 38 -0.07 6.93 -9.06
C ALA A 38 0.42 7.18 -10.50
N THR A 39 1.07 8.31 -10.70
CA THR A 39 1.63 8.64 -11.99
C THR A 39 2.83 7.74 -12.23
N PHE A 40 2.83 7.00 -13.33
CA PHE A 40 3.96 6.16 -13.72
C PHE A 40 4.86 6.90 -14.69
N THR A 41 6.08 7.17 -14.28
CA THR A 41 7.13 7.71 -15.14
C THR A 41 8.03 6.55 -15.58
N VAL A 42 7.80 6.02 -16.79
CA VAL A 42 8.60 4.92 -17.36
C VAL A 42 9.62 5.50 -18.34
N ARG A 43 10.91 5.24 -18.07
CA ARG A 43 12.02 5.67 -18.93
C ARG A 43 12.83 4.47 -19.40
N GLY A 44 13.31 4.53 -20.64
CA GLY A 44 14.19 3.53 -21.24
C GLY A 44 15.59 4.08 -21.46
N LYS A 45 16.62 3.29 -21.15
CA LYS A 45 18.01 3.55 -21.52
C LYS A 45 18.52 2.39 -22.35
N ASN A 46 18.94 2.65 -23.59
CA ASN A 46 19.32 1.64 -24.56
C ASN A 46 18.22 0.61 -24.88
N ILE A 47 16.98 1.00 -24.70
CA ILE A 47 15.78 0.20 -25.02
C ILE A 47 14.65 1.14 -25.39
N GLU A 48 13.88 0.74 -26.39
CA GLU A 48 12.63 1.41 -26.74
C GLU A 48 11.48 0.93 -25.85
N ILE A 49 10.72 1.88 -25.31
CA ILE A 49 9.54 1.56 -24.49
C ILE A 49 8.35 1.32 -25.40
N THR A 50 8.06 0.05 -25.67
CA THR A 50 6.86 -0.32 -26.43
C THR A 50 5.61 -0.15 -25.57
N PRO A 51 4.42 0.08 -26.17
CA PRO A 51 3.16 0.13 -25.44
C PRO A 51 2.90 -1.10 -24.58
N SER A 52 3.20 -2.29 -25.08
CA SER A 52 3.05 -3.55 -24.35
C SER A 52 3.96 -3.64 -23.12
N LEU A 53 5.18 -3.14 -23.23
CA LEU A 53 6.13 -3.11 -22.12
C LEU A 53 5.69 -2.11 -21.07
N LYS A 54 5.22 -0.94 -21.47
CA LYS A 54 4.66 0.08 -20.59
C LYS A 54 3.46 -0.46 -19.81
N ASP A 55 2.50 -1.06 -20.50
CA ASP A 55 1.30 -1.67 -19.90
C ASP A 55 1.67 -2.76 -18.89
N TYR A 56 2.66 -3.58 -19.22
CA TYR A 56 3.14 -4.63 -18.32
C TYR A 56 3.76 -4.04 -17.04
N VAL A 57 4.60 -3.03 -17.16
CA VAL A 57 5.19 -2.30 -16.03
C VAL A 57 4.10 -1.71 -15.14
N GLU A 58 3.16 -0.96 -15.72
CA GLU A 58 2.07 -0.32 -14.99
C GLU A 58 1.20 -1.34 -14.27
N LYS A 59 0.88 -2.47 -14.91
CA LYS A 59 0.10 -3.55 -14.32
C LYS A 59 0.82 -4.25 -13.17
N ARG A 60 2.12 -4.52 -13.31
CA ARG A 60 2.90 -5.26 -12.31
C ARG A 60 3.31 -4.36 -11.16
N VAL A 61 3.89 -3.22 -11.45
CA VAL A 61 4.34 -2.25 -10.44
C VAL A 61 3.15 -1.58 -9.75
N GLY A 62 2.03 -1.39 -10.46
CA GLY A 62 0.78 -0.87 -9.91
C GLY A 62 0.22 -1.67 -8.73
N LYS A 63 0.58 -2.94 -8.58
CA LYS A 63 0.20 -3.72 -7.39
C LYS A 63 0.77 -3.14 -6.09
N ILE A 64 1.86 -2.40 -6.17
CA ILE A 64 2.50 -1.76 -5.02
C ILE A 64 1.62 -0.65 -4.43
N THR A 65 0.85 0.05 -5.26
CA THR A 65 -0.06 1.11 -4.81
C THR A 65 -1.15 0.60 -3.87
N LYS A 66 -1.48 -0.70 -3.92
CA LYS A 66 -2.46 -1.32 -3.02
C LYS A 66 -2.01 -1.37 -1.56
N TYR A 67 -0.71 -1.22 -1.31
CA TYR A 67 -0.14 -1.24 0.03
C TYR A 67 -0.13 0.14 0.70
N PHE A 68 -0.23 1.22 -0.10
CA PHE A 68 -0.19 2.60 0.37
C PHE A 68 -1.20 3.44 -0.40
N ASP A 69 -2.05 4.16 0.30
CA ASP A 69 -3.10 5.00 -0.30
C ASP A 69 -2.58 6.34 -0.84
N GLU A 70 -1.33 6.73 -0.50
CA GLU A 70 -0.74 8.04 -0.78
C GLU A 70 0.52 7.96 -1.67
N VAL A 71 0.56 7.02 -2.62
CA VAL A 71 1.65 6.98 -3.59
C VAL A 71 1.30 7.88 -4.77
N GLU A 72 1.99 8.99 -4.91
CA GLU A 72 1.73 9.98 -5.96
C GLU A 72 2.43 9.65 -7.28
N GLU A 73 3.71 9.28 -7.23
CA GLU A 73 4.52 9.00 -8.39
C GLU A 73 5.38 7.74 -8.21
N ILE A 74 5.46 6.95 -9.26
CA ILE A 74 6.35 5.77 -9.33
C ILE A 74 7.28 5.95 -10.53
N SER A 75 8.58 5.99 -10.28
CA SER A 75 9.59 6.08 -11.32
C SER A 75 10.13 4.70 -11.66
N VAL A 76 10.09 4.35 -12.93
CA VAL A 76 10.64 3.09 -13.46
C VAL A 76 11.66 3.39 -14.54
N LEU A 77 12.87 2.89 -14.37
CA LEU A 77 13.94 2.95 -15.34
C LEU A 77 14.26 1.56 -15.87
N LEU A 78 14.11 1.38 -17.18
CA LEU A 78 14.44 0.16 -17.89
C LEU A 78 15.76 0.37 -18.64
N THR A 79 16.74 -0.46 -18.41
CA THR A 79 18.05 -0.33 -19.03
C THR A 79 18.49 -1.68 -19.66
N VAL A 80 19.03 -1.61 -20.85
CA VAL A 80 19.73 -2.76 -21.45
C VAL A 80 21.22 -2.44 -21.51
N SER A 81 22.03 -3.28 -20.90
CA SER A 81 23.48 -3.12 -20.85
C SER A 81 24.16 -4.48 -20.85
N LYS A 82 25.10 -4.67 -21.77
CA LYS A 82 25.91 -5.91 -21.92
C LYS A 82 25.05 -7.19 -21.95
N GLY A 83 23.92 -7.14 -22.67
CA GLY A 83 22.98 -8.27 -22.78
C GLY A 83 22.11 -8.51 -21.53
N ARG A 84 22.19 -7.64 -20.51
CA ARG A 84 21.36 -7.69 -19.33
C ARG A 84 20.24 -6.67 -19.37
N HIS A 85 19.09 -7.07 -18.94
CA HIS A 85 17.90 -6.25 -18.78
C HIS A 85 17.75 -5.83 -17.31
N ILE A 86 18.02 -4.58 -17.05
CA ILE A 86 18.03 -4.01 -15.69
C ILE A 86 16.77 -3.18 -15.49
N VAL A 87 16.06 -3.43 -14.42
CA VAL A 87 14.87 -2.67 -14.02
C VAL A 87 15.11 -2.04 -12.66
N GLU A 88 15.01 -0.73 -12.62
CA GLU A 88 15.08 0.05 -11.39
C GLU A 88 13.72 0.71 -11.14
N VAL A 89 13.16 0.52 -9.95
CA VAL A 89 11.89 1.12 -9.53
C VAL A 89 12.10 1.90 -8.25
N THR A 90 11.63 3.15 -8.25
CA THR A 90 11.64 4.02 -7.08
C THR A 90 10.21 4.42 -6.74
N VAL A 91 9.82 4.18 -5.51
CA VAL A 91 8.47 4.46 -4.99
C VAL A 91 8.60 5.29 -3.72
N PRO A 92 8.21 6.57 -3.74
CA PRO A 92 8.06 7.35 -2.53
C PRO A 92 6.84 6.85 -1.76
N ILE A 93 7.02 6.59 -0.48
CA ILE A 93 5.94 6.18 0.43
C ILE A 93 5.74 7.22 1.53
N PRO A 94 4.54 7.25 2.17
CA PRO A 94 4.26 8.16 3.26
C PRO A 94 5.32 8.09 4.36
N GLY A 95 5.65 9.25 4.94
CA GLY A 95 6.70 9.38 5.95
C GLY A 95 8.09 9.70 5.40
N GLY A 96 8.19 10.09 4.12
CA GLY A 96 9.44 10.53 3.49
C GLY A 96 10.43 9.40 3.19
N VAL A 97 9.95 8.16 3.14
CA VAL A 97 10.77 6.99 2.83
C VAL A 97 10.70 6.69 1.34
N LEU A 98 11.86 6.52 0.70
CA LEU A 98 11.96 6.03 -0.67
C LEU A 98 12.21 4.52 -0.66
N LEU A 99 11.30 3.76 -1.27
CA LEU A 99 11.53 2.37 -1.59
C LEU A 99 12.23 2.30 -2.95
N ARG A 100 13.33 1.59 -3.02
CA ARG A 100 14.08 1.39 -4.24
C ARG A 100 14.38 -0.08 -4.45
N GLY A 101 14.08 -0.57 -5.64
CA GLY A 101 14.40 -1.92 -6.07
C GLY A 101 15.11 -1.88 -7.41
N GLU A 102 16.11 -2.75 -7.57
CA GLU A 102 16.82 -2.98 -8.82
C GLU A 102 17.00 -4.48 -9.01
N GLU A 103 16.73 -4.97 -10.21
CA GLU A 103 16.97 -6.35 -10.61
C GLU A 103 17.50 -6.39 -12.06
N ALA A 104 18.37 -7.34 -12.31
CA ALA A 104 19.00 -7.52 -13.60
C ALA A 104 18.99 -9.00 -14.03
N THR A 105 18.32 -9.30 -15.13
CA THR A 105 18.23 -10.65 -15.69
C THR A 105 18.50 -10.64 -17.20
N MET A 106 18.37 -11.79 -17.83
CA MET A 106 18.49 -11.92 -19.30
C MET A 106 17.18 -11.58 -20.02
N ASP A 107 16.09 -11.33 -19.29
CA ASP A 107 14.79 -11.00 -19.84
C ASP A 107 14.14 -9.83 -19.08
N MET A 108 13.61 -8.84 -19.82
CA MET A 108 13.04 -7.63 -19.23
C MET A 108 11.80 -7.91 -18.37
N TYR A 109 10.91 -8.77 -18.84
CA TYR A 109 9.68 -9.13 -18.10
C TYR A 109 9.99 -9.85 -16.78
N THR A 110 10.97 -10.74 -16.81
CA THR A 110 11.46 -11.41 -15.60
C THR A 110 12.08 -10.41 -14.62
N SER A 111 12.86 -9.45 -15.10
CA SER A 111 13.44 -8.40 -14.25
C SER A 111 12.36 -7.54 -13.59
N ILE A 112 11.28 -7.21 -14.31
CA ILE A 112 10.12 -6.48 -13.77
C ILE A 112 9.45 -7.28 -12.67
N ASP A 113 9.21 -8.56 -12.87
CA ASP A 113 8.57 -9.41 -11.86
C ASP A 113 9.40 -9.52 -10.58
N LEU A 114 10.70 -9.74 -10.71
CA LEU A 114 11.61 -9.86 -9.57
C LEU A 114 11.77 -8.56 -8.79
N VAL A 115 11.80 -7.41 -9.47
CA VAL A 115 11.88 -6.11 -8.77
C VAL A 115 10.61 -5.83 -7.98
N VAL A 116 9.44 -6.22 -8.51
CA VAL A 116 8.16 -6.09 -7.78
C VAL A 116 8.16 -6.95 -6.52
N GLU A 117 8.57 -8.21 -6.61
CA GLU A 117 8.69 -9.10 -5.44
C GLU A 117 9.65 -8.55 -4.38
N LYS A 118 10.76 -7.96 -4.82
CA LYS A 118 11.75 -7.33 -3.93
C LYS A 118 11.14 -6.12 -3.20
N LEU A 119 10.40 -5.28 -3.92
CA LEU A 119 9.70 -4.14 -3.33
C LEU A 119 8.59 -4.58 -2.37
N GLU A 120 7.80 -5.59 -2.70
CA GLU A 120 6.79 -6.15 -1.80
C GLU A 120 7.39 -6.65 -0.48
N ARG A 121 8.55 -7.32 -0.53
CA ARG A 121 9.28 -7.74 0.69
C ARG A 121 9.74 -6.54 1.52
N GLN A 122 10.25 -5.48 0.89
CA GLN A 122 10.63 -4.24 1.57
C GLN A 122 9.41 -3.57 2.23
N ILE A 123 8.27 -3.51 1.55
CA ILE A 123 7.02 -2.95 2.06
C ILE A 123 6.55 -3.68 3.31
N ARG A 124 6.50 -5.01 3.27
CA ARG A 124 6.12 -5.83 4.44
C ARG A 124 7.03 -5.56 5.64
N LYS A 125 8.33 -5.45 5.41
CA LYS A 125 9.32 -5.11 6.45
C LYS A 125 9.09 -3.71 7.03
N GLN A 126 8.79 -2.72 6.20
CA GLN A 126 8.50 -1.36 6.65
C GLN A 126 7.19 -1.29 7.45
N LYS A 127 6.13 -1.93 6.98
CA LYS A 127 4.86 -2.01 7.73
C LYS A 127 5.05 -2.66 9.11
N THR A 128 5.83 -3.71 9.22
CA THR A 128 6.14 -4.36 10.50
C THR A 128 6.92 -3.43 11.42
N ARG A 129 7.88 -2.66 10.90
CA ARG A 129 8.65 -1.68 11.69
C ARG A 129 7.76 -0.55 12.21
N LEU A 130 6.89 0.00 11.36
CA LEU A 130 5.93 1.03 11.75
C LEU A 130 4.97 0.51 12.82
N ALA A 131 4.39 -0.67 12.63
CA ALA A 131 3.51 -1.28 13.62
C ALA A 131 4.19 -1.54 14.97
N LYS A 132 5.48 -1.91 14.98
CA LYS A 132 6.27 -2.04 16.22
C LYS A 132 6.48 -0.70 16.89
N ARG A 133 6.81 0.37 16.15
CA ARG A 133 6.98 1.73 16.71
C ARG A 133 5.71 2.23 17.37
N PHE A 134 4.54 2.02 16.74
CA PHE A 134 3.27 2.39 17.34
C PHE A 134 2.94 1.59 18.61
N ARG A 135 3.31 0.32 18.69
CA ARG A 135 3.12 -0.48 19.91
C ARG A 135 4.10 -0.12 21.03
N SER A 136 5.34 0.20 20.71
CA SER A 136 6.35 0.58 21.71
C SER A 136 6.26 2.04 22.14
N GLY A 137 5.68 2.93 21.33
CA GLY A 137 5.46 4.33 21.66
C GLY A 137 4.16 4.61 22.44
N GLY A 138 3.27 3.64 22.56
CA GLY A 138 1.94 3.83 23.15
C GLY A 138 1.86 3.65 24.68
N PHE A 139 2.95 3.35 25.39
CA PHE A 139 2.95 3.14 26.85
C PHE A 139 4.14 3.77 27.56
N GLN A 140 4.38 5.05 27.30
CA GLN A 140 5.15 5.89 28.22
C GLN A 140 4.37 7.15 28.54
N THR A 141 3.17 7.00 29.07
CA THR A 141 2.64 7.93 30.05
C THR A 141 3.41 7.64 31.34
N GLY A 142 4.46 8.43 31.54
CA GLY A 142 5.27 8.36 32.74
C GLY A 142 4.44 8.60 34.00
N ALA A 143 4.15 7.55 34.69
CA ALA A 143 4.03 7.62 36.12
C ALA A 143 5.47 7.50 36.66
N ARG A 144 6.12 8.65 36.91
CA ARG A 144 7.22 8.70 37.82
C ARG A 144 6.72 8.24 39.19
N PRO A 145 7.27 7.21 39.79
CA PRO A 145 7.08 7.01 41.24
C PRO A 145 7.64 8.24 41.95
N GLN A 146 6.80 8.97 42.60
CA GLN A 146 7.24 9.95 43.60
C GLN A 146 7.86 9.12 44.75
N GLU A 147 9.17 9.10 44.79
CA GLU A 147 9.87 8.70 46.05
C GLU A 147 9.48 9.69 47.12
N GLY A 148 8.61 9.23 48.01
CA GLY A 148 8.29 9.92 49.25
C GLY A 148 9.54 10.02 50.10
N GLY A 149 10.10 11.22 50.18
CA GLY A 149 11.11 11.54 51.18
C GLY A 149 10.51 11.39 52.57
N GLY A 150 10.86 10.29 53.24
CA GLY A 150 10.63 10.13 54.67
C GLY A 150 11.53 11.09 55.46
N PRO A 151 11.04 11.62 56.60
CA PRO A 151 11.84 12.51 57.44
C PRO A 151 12.97 11.73 58.09
N ARG A 152 14.16 12.25 57.95
CA ARG A 152 15.31 11.78 58.71
C ARG A 152 15.25 12.35 60.15
N PRO A 153 15.60 11.56 61.13
CA PRO A 153 15.70 12.02 62.49
C PRO A 153 16.89 12.95 62.70
#